data_f6029ab138369372f82840598fb7916e
#
_entry.id   f6029ab138369372f82840598fb7916e
#
_cell.length_a   1.000
_cell.length_b   1.000
_cell.length_c   1.000
_cell.angle_alpha   90.00
_cell.angle_beta   90.00
_cell.angle_gamma   90.00
#
_symmetry.space_group_name_H-M   'P 1'
#
loop_
_entity.id
_entity.type
_entity.pdbx_description
1 polymer ?
#
loop_
_entity_poly.entity_id
_entity_poly.type
_entity_poly.pdbx_seq_one_letter_code
_entity_poly.pdbx_strand_id
1 'polypeptide(L)'
;EGSDVKAGQVLFRIDPAPYAAAAESARASLAKAQANLAQASAQAERYRPLVAANAISKQDFVNAEAAEKQAQADVAAAKAAVRTADINLSYASVTAPISGRIGRALVTEGALVGQGEATALAVVQQIDPVYVNFTQSAADVFQLRRAMESGQFKRAGGGQGASVKLVLSDGSEYAQAGKLLFTDLSVDSTTGQVTLRAEVPNPKGELLPGLYLRGRIEQAQASNAITLPQQAVTRTQQGDTVSVVGEDGKVSQRTVKISAAQNNRWVVLDGLKAGEKVMVDGFQKLQMLPPGTPVKPVPWQAPGTPAPGAA
;
A
#
# COMPACT_ATOMS: atom_id res chain seq x y z
N GLU A 1 22.10 2.00 -15.58
CA GLU A 1 21.99 1.54 -14.19
C GLU A 1 21.72 2.72 -13.26
N GLY A 2 20.96 2.51 -12.20
CA GLY A 2 20.66 3.53 -11.20
C GLY A 2 19.80 4.71 -11.67
N SER A 3 19.31 4.71 -12.90
CA SER A 3 18.49 5.79 -13.48
C SER A 3 16.99 5.50 -13.37
N ASP A 4 16.19 6.56 -13.51
CA ASP A 4 14.74 6.41 -13.60
C ASP A 4 14.35 6.02 -15.02
N VAL A 5 13.46 5.03 -15.12
CA VAL A 5 12.95 4.48 -16.38
C VAL A 5 11.43 4.58 -16.43
N LYS A 6 10.90 4.73 -17.64
CA LYS A 6 9.45 4.75 -17.90
C LYS A 6 9.00 3.39 -18.42
N ALA A 7 7.76 3.01 -18.08
CA ALA A 7 7.16 1.82 -18.68
C ALA A 7 7.22 1.88 -20.21
N GLY A 8 7.65 0.77 -20.83
CA GLY A 8 7.88 0.67 -22.29
C GLY A 8 9.26 1.16 -22.77
N GLN A 9 10.08 1.77 -21.91
CA GLN A 9 11.44 2.17 -22.29
C GLN A 9 12.32 0.94 -22.51
N VAL A 10 13.07 0.91 -23.62
CA VAL A 10 14.00 -0.18 -23.95
C VAL A 10 15.16 -0.16 -22.97
N LEU A 11 15.42 -1.30 -22.31
CA LEU A 11 16.48 -1.48 -21.33
C LEU A 11 17.64 -2.30 -21.89
N PHE A 12 17.32 -3.39 -22.61
CA PHE A 12 18.29 -4.29 -23.21
C PHE A 12 17.88 -4.62 -24.64
N ARG A 13 18.87 -4.94 -25.46
CA ARG A 13 18.68 -5.46 -26.83
C ARG A 13 19.36 -6.81 -26.94
N ILE A 14 18.58 -7.81 -27.29
CA ILE A 14 19.03 -9.14 -27.64
C ILE A 14 19.25 -9.15 -29.14
N ASP A 15 20.15 -9.98 -29.65
CA ASP A 15 20.39 -10.09 -31.11
C ASP A 15 19.06 -10.40 -31.84
N PRO A 16 18.54 -9.49 -32.64
CA PRO A 16 17.29 -9.68 -33.35
C PRO A 16 17.37 -10.50 -34.62
N ALA A 17 18.59 -10.79 -35.11
CA ALA A 17 18.79 -11.34 -36.47
C ALA A 17 18.03 -12.65 -36.71
N PRO A 18 18.06 -13.66 -35.84
CA PRO A 18 17.28 -14.89 -36.03
C PRO A 18 15.76 -14.66 -36.07
N TYR A 19 15.27 -13.77 -35.21
CA TYR A 19 13.84 -13.46 -35.13
C TYR A 19 13.37 -12.61 -36.32
N ALA A 20 14.22 -11.67 -36.78
CA ALA A 20 13.93 -10.89 -37.98
C ALA A 20 13.84 -11.77 -39.23
N ALA A 21 14.78 -12.71 -39.42
CA ALA A 21 14.75 -13.67 -40.52
C ALA A 21 13.48 -14.56 -40.47
N ALA A 22 13.09 -15.02 -39.29
CA ALA A 22 11.86 -15.81 -39.10
C ALA A 22 10.61 -14.98 -39.45
N ALA A 23 10.54 -13.72 -39.05
CA ALA A 23 9.44 -12.81 -39.39
C ALA A 23 9.36 -12.54 -40.91
N GLU A 24 10.48 -12.37 -41.56
CA GLU A 24 10.57 -12.18 -43.03
C GLU A 24 10.09 -13.44 -43.76
N SER A 25 10.52 -14.61 -43.35
CA SER A 25 10.06 -15.90 -43.90
C SER A 25 8.54 -16.09 -43.75
N ALA A 26 7.98 -15.73 -42.57
CA ALA A 26 6.54 -15.81 -42.34
C ALA A 26 5.78 -14.82 -43.23
N ARG A 27 6.27 -13.61 -43.46
CA ARG A 27 5.70 -12.61 -44.37
C ARG A 27 5.72 -13.09 -45.82
N ALA A 28 6.81 -13.72 -46.26
CA ALA A 28 6.89 -14.32 -47.59
C ALA A 28 5.85 -15.43 -47.77
N SER A 29 5.64 -16.27 -46.74
CA SER A 29 4.62 -17.31 -46.75
C SER A 29 3.20 -16.74 -46.81
N LEU A 30 2.94 -15.63 -46.12
CA LEU A 30 1.67 -14.91 -46.20
C LEU A 30 1.44 -14.34 -47.63
N ALA A 31 2.45 -13.75 -48.25
CA ALA A 31 2.34 -13.24 -49.62
C ALA A 31 2.00 -14.36 -50.62
N LYS A 32 2.62 -15.54 -50.46
CA LYS A 32 2.30 -16.74 -51.25
C LYS A 32 0.82 -17.17 -51.07
N ALA A 33 0.36 -17.24 -49.81
CA ALA A 33 -1.04 -17.62 -49.52
C ALA A 33 -2.03 -16.61 -50.09
N GLN A 34 -1.72 -15.33 -50.03
CA GLN A 34 -2.54 -14.26 -50.62
C GLN A 34 -2.61 -14.36 -52.16
N ALA A 35 -1.50 -14.68 -52.84
CA ALA A 35 -1.51 -14.91 -54.28
C ALA A 35 -2.36 -16.12 -54.65
N ASN A 36 -2.28 -17.22 -53.89
CA ASN A 36 -3.11 -18.41 -54.10
C ASN A 36 -4.62 -18.08 -53.90
N LEU A 37 -4.95 -17.28 -52.86
CA LEU A 37 -6.34 -16.84 -52.67
C LEU A 37 -6.83 -15.98 -53.82
N ALA A 38 -6.02 -15.05 -54.30
CA ALA A 38 -6.40 -14.22 -55.47
C ALA A 38 -6.70 -15.06 -56.72
N GLN A 39 -5.91 -16.10 -56.98
CA GLN A 39 -6.13 -17.04 -58.06
C GLN A 39 -7.44 -17.84 -57.88
N ALA A 40 -7.65 -18.44 -56.66
CA ALA A 40 -8.83 -19.24 -56.38
C ALA A 40 -10.11 -18.39 -56.43
N SER A 41 -10.07 -17.19 -55.86
CA SER A 41 -11.20 -16.25 -55.89
C SER A 41 -11.56 -15.81 -57.32
N ALA A 42 -10.58 -15.45 -58.16
CA ALA A 42 -10.80 -15.11 -59.54
C ALA A 42 -11.39 -16.29 -60.37
N GLN A 43 -11.04 -17.54 -60.00
CA GLN A 43 -11.63 -18.72 -60.61
C GLN A 43 -13.08 -18.92 -60.19
N ALA A 44 -13.39 -18.82 -58.90
CA ALA A 44 -14.75 -18.95 -58.37
C ALA A 44 -15.67 -17.86 -58.93
N GLU A 45 -15.21 -16.60 -58.98
CA GLU A 45 -15.94 -15.48 -59.58
C GLU A 45 -16.23 -15.71 -61.07
N ARG A 46 -15.27 -16.23 -61.83
CA ARG A 46 -15.46 -16.56 -63.25
C ARG A 46 -16.48 -17.67 -63.45
N TYR A 47 -16.50 -18.67 -62.55
CA TYR A 47 -17.43 -19.82 -62.67
C TYR A 47 -18.87 -19.48 -62.24
N ARG A 48 -19.05 -18.49 -61.39
CA ARG A 48 -20.36 -18.07 -60.88
C ARG A 48 -21.39 -17.74 -61.98
N PRO A 49 -21.10 -16.92 -62.98
CA PRO A 49 -22.04 -16.68 -64.09
C PRO A 49 -22.18 -17.89 -65.05
N LEU A 50 -21.12 -18.69 -65.21
CA LEU A 50 -21.13 -19.86 -66.09
C LEU A 50 -22.02 -20.98 -65.56
N VAL A 51 -22.04 -21.24 -64.26
CA VAL A 51 -22.96 -22.22 -63.67
C VAL A 51 -24.40 -21.76 -63.75
N ALA A 52 -24.67 -20.44 -63.64
CA ALA A 52 -26.01 -19.87 -63.80
C ALA A 52 -26.51 -20.03 -65.22
N ALA A 53 -25.64 -19.99 -66.23
CA ALA A 53 -25.92 -20.21 -67.61
C ALA A 53 -25.91 -21.73 -68.01
N ASN A 54 -25.75 -22.64 -67.05
CA ASN A 54 -25.53 -24.08 -67.29
C ASN A 54 -24.39 -24.42 -68.26
N ALA A 55 -23.37 -23.53 -68.35
CA ALA A 55 -22.21 -23.71 -69.22
C ALA A 55 -21.07 -24.51 -68.57
N ILE A 56 -21.15 -24.76 -67.25
CA ILE A 56 -20.25 -25.64 -66.50
C ILE A 56 -21.04 -26.55 -65.58
N SER A 57 -20.39 -27.61 -65.06
CA SER A 57 -20.95 -28.50 -64.04
C SER A 57 -21.12 -27.77 -62.70
N LYS A 58 -22.24 -28.04 -62.02
CA LYS A 58 -22.43 -27.59 -60.61
C LYS A 58 -21.31 -28.07 -59.70
N GLN A 59 -20.76 -29.28 -59.95
CA GLN A 59 -19.64 -29.81 -59.22
C GLN A 59 -18.37 -29.00 -59.37
N ASP A 60 -18.07 -28.53 -60.60
CA ASP A 60 -16.90 -27.67 -60.86
C ASP A 60 -16.98 -26.35 -60.12
N PHE A 61 -18.16 -25.74 -60.03
CA PHE A 61 -18.39 -24.53 -59.27
C PHE A 61 -18.22 -24.75 -57.75
N VAL A 62 -18.80 -25.84 -57.21
CA VAL A 62 -18.63 -26.20 -55.78
C VAL A 62 -17.17 -26.45 -55.46
N ASN A 63 -16.42 -27.11 -56.34
CA ASN A 63 -14.98 -27.34 -56.17
C ASN A 63 -14.21 -26.00 -56.17
N ALA A 64 -14.55 -25.05 -57.02
CA ALA A 64 -13.93 -23.72 -57.07
C ALA A 64 -14.22 -22.90 -55.77
N GLU A 65 -15.50 -22.94 -55.29
CA GLU A 65 -15.82 -22.32 -53.99
C GLU A 65 -15.09 -22.96 -52.80
N ALA A 66 -14.96 -24.29 -52.83
CA ALA A 66 -14.21 -25.00 -51.77
C ALA A 66 -12.73 -24.62 -51.78
N ALA A 67 -12.12 -24.48 -53.00
CA ALA A 67 -10.74 -24.05 -53.17
C ALA A 67 -10.56 -22.60 -52.69
N GLU A 68 -11.49 -21.69 -52.95
CA GLU A 68 -11.44 -20.31 -52.44
C GLU A 68 -11.51 -20.29 -50.91
N LYS A 69 -12.42 -21.03 -50.28
CA LYS A 69 -12.53 -21.11 -48.82
C LYS A 69 -11.30 -21.71 -48.20
N GLN A 70 -10.70 -22.74 -48.84
CA GLN A 70 -9.43 -23.28 -48.40
C GLN A 70 -8.31 -22.24 -48.43
N ALA A 71 -8.16 -21.51 -49.52
CA ALA A 71 -7.14 -20.49 -49.67
C ALA A 71 -7.38 -19.32 -48.68
N GLN A 72 -8.63 -18.99 -48.35
CA GLN A 72 -8.96 -18.03 -47.28
C GLN A 72 -8.46 -18.51 -45.91
N ALA A 73 -8.63 -19.81 -45.59
CA ALA A 73 -8.16 -20.40 -44.39
C ALA A 73 -6.61 -20.40 -44.31
N ASP A 74 -5.95 -20.69 -45.43
CA ASP A 74 -4.48 -20.66 -45.55
C ASP A 74 -3.92 -19.25 -45.31
N VAL A 75 -4.57 -18.19 -45.83
CA VAL A 75 -4.22 -16.80 -45.54
C VAL A 75 -4.40 -16.49 -44.04
N ALA A 76 -5.47 -16.97 -43.40
CA ALA A 76 -5.68 -16.78 -41.97
C ALA A 76 -4.59 -17.47 -41.15
N ALA A 77 -4.19 -18.67 -41.48
CA ALA A 77 -3.10 -19.40 -40.85
C ALA A 77 -1.76 -18.69 -41.04
N ALA A 78 -1.46 -18.24 -42.24
CA ALA A 78 -0.22 -17.50 -42.54
C ALA A 78 -0.17 -16.14 -41.78
N LYS A 79 -1.30 -15.42 -41.65
CA LYS A 79 -1.37 -14.20 -40.81
C LYS A 79 -1.10 -14.50 -39.34
N ALA A 80 -1.57 -15.61 -38.80
CA ALA A 80 -1.27 -16.01 -37.43
C ALA A 80 0.22 -16.32 -37.25
N ALA A 81 0.85 -17.00 -38.23
CA ALA A 81 2.29 -17.26 -38.22
C ALA A 81 3.14 -15.97 -38.25
N VAL A 82 2.77 -14.98 -39.06
CA VAL A 82 3.41 -13.65 -39.05
C VAL A 82 3.29 -12.99 -37.68
N ARG A 83 2.10 -13.00 -37.07
CA ARG A 83 1.89 -12.43 -35.75
C ARG A 83 2.79 -13.10 -34.69
N THR A 84 2.91 -14.43 -34.71
CA THR A 84 3.78 -15.15 -33.81
C THR A 84 5.25 -14.76 -34.01
N ALA A 85 5.70 -14.65 -35.26
CA ALA A 85 7.07 -14.23 -35.57
C ALA A 85 7.36 -12.78 -35.14
N ASP A 86 6.42 -11.86 -35.36
CA ASP A 86 6.53 -10.47 -34.94
C ASP A 86 6.58 -10.34 -33.40
N ILE A 87 5.79 -11.14 -32.66
CA ILE A 87 5.84 -11.20 -31.19
C ILE A 87 7.23 -11.67 -30.72
N ASN A 88 7.77 -12.73 -31.32
CA ASN A 88 9.09 -13.21 -30.98
C ASN A 88 10.19 -12.17 -31.29
N LEU A 89 10.07 -11.47 -32.39
CA LEU A 89 10.97 -10.36 -32.74
C LEU A 89 10.87 -9.22 -31.72
N SER A 90 9.68 -8.93 -31.21
CA SER A 90 9.50 -7.88 -30.18
C SER A 90 10.21 -8.19 -28.87
N TYR A 91 10.33 -9.48 -28.52
CA TYR A 91 11.06 -9.91 -27.32
C TYR A 91 12.57 -9.69 -27.40
N ALA A 92 13.13 -9.49 -28.60
CA ALA A 92 14.52 -9.07 -28.75
C ALA A 92 14.78 -7.66 -28.19
N SER A 93 13.73 -6.86 -27.99
CA SER A 93 13.78 -5.56 -27.32
C SER A 93 13.16 -5.68 -25.94
N VAL A 94 13.98 -5.82 -24.91
CA VAL A 94 13.50 -5.92 -23.52
C VAL A 94 13.18 -4.54 -23.00
N THR A 95 11.92 -4.31 -22.67
CA THR A 95 11.41 -3.02 -22.18
C THR A 95 11.08 -3.07 -20.69
N ALA A 96 11.09 -1.91 -20.03
CA ALA A 96 10.66 -1.79 -18.65
C ALA A 96 9.15 -2.09 -18.53
N PRO A 97 8.73 -3.07 -17.72
CA PRO A 97 7.31 -3.39 -17.54
C PRO A 97 6.56 -2.34 -16.71
N ILE A 98 7.27 -1.61 -15.87
CA ILE A 98 6.76 -0.54 -14.99
C ILE A 98 7.69 0.66 -15.04
N SER A 99 7.17 1.84 -14.69
CA SER A 99 8.01 3.00 -14.40
C SER A 99 8.62 2.87 -13.01
N GLY A 100 9.88 3.28 -12.85
CA GLY A 100 10.59 3.19 -11.58
C GLY A 100 12.09 3.37 -11.76
N ARG A 101 12.86 2.95 -10.77
CA ARG A 101 14.32 3.02 -10.82
C ARG A 101 14.91 1.66 -11.17
N ILE A 102 15.78 1.62 -12.17
CA ILE A 102 16.49 0.42 -12.57
C ILE A 102 17.71 0.22 -11.68
N GLY A 103 17.88 -0.99 -11.17
CA GLY A 103 19.08 -1.40 -10.44
C GLY A 103 20.28 -1.66 -11.36
N ARG A 104 21.25 -2.37 -10.81
CA ARG A 104 22.42 -2.83 -11.59
C ARG A 104 22.02 -3.89 -12.63
N ALA A 105 22.75 -3.99 -13.72
CA ALA A 105 22.66 -5.11 -14.62
C ALA A 105 23.16 -6.40 -13.92
N LEU A 106 22.42 -7.47 -14.10
CA LEU A 106 22.74 -8.79 -13.51
C LEU A 106 23.48 -9.67 -14.51
N VAL A 107 23.58 -9.21 -15.76
CA VAL A 107 24.27 -9.88 -16.87
C VAL A 107 25.23 -8.90 -17.54
N THR A 108 26.32 -9.41 -18.10
CA THR A 108 27.28 -8.63 -18.88
C THR A 108 26.86 -8.55 -20.35
N GLU A 109 27.32 -7.52 -21.05
CA GLU A 109 27.15 -7.43 -22.52
C GLU A 109 27.74 -8.67 -23.19
N GLY A 110 27.07 -9.21 -24.21
CA GLY A 110 27.46 -10.43 -24.90
C GLY A 110 27.10 -11.74 -24.16
N ALA A 111 26.52 -11.69 -22.96
CA ALA A 111 26.07 -12.87 -22.28
C ALA A 111 24.90 -13.52 -23.03
N LEU A 112 24.89 -14.85 -23.07
CA LEU A 112 23.76 -15.62 -23.57
C LEU A 112 22.63 -15.55 -22.56
N VAL A 113 21.48 -15.00 -22.98
CA VAL A 113 20.24 -14.96 -22.18
C VAL A 113 19.25 -15.91 -22.85
N GLY A 114 18.81 -16.92 -22.12
CA GLY A 114 18.40 -18.09 -22.81
C GLY A 114 16.93 -18.41 -22.85
N GLN A 115 16.68 -19.31 -23.76
CA GLN A 115 15.51 -20.14 -23.87
C GLN A 115 15.63 -21.28 -22.82
N GLY A 116 14.76 -21.35 -21.86
CA GLY A 116 14.69 -22.48 -20.91
C GLY A 116 14.66 -22.07 -19.45
N GLU A 117 15.57 -21.22 -19.01
CA GLU A 117 15.52 -20.63 -17.67
C GLU A 117 15.38 -19.12 -17.77
N ALA A 118 14.49 -18.57 -16.95
CA ALA A 118 14.29 -17.12 -16.88
C ALA A 118 15.55 -16.44 -16.32
N THR A 119 16.33 -15.78 -17.18
CA THR A 119 17.51 -15.03 -16.78
C THR A 119 17.09 -13.62 -16.39
N ALA A 120 17.26 -13.26 -15.12
CA ALA A 120 17.03 -11.91 -14.68
C ALA A 120 18.12 -10.97 -15.25
N LEU A 121 17.71 -9.93 -15.97
CA LEU A 121 18.62 -8.97 -16.59
C LEU A 121 18.89 -7.76 -15.69
N ALA A 122 17.86 -7.24 -15.04
CA ALA A 122 17.91 -6.17 -14.05
C ALA A 122 16.63 -6.17 -13.25
N VAL A 123 16.64 -5.47 -12.12
CA VAL A 123 15.45 -5.25 -11.29
C VAL A 123 15.01 -3.81 -11.47
N VAL A 124 13.75 -3.60 -11.86
CA VAL A 124 13.11 -2.28 -11.86
C VAL A 124 12.19 -2.20 -10.64
N GLN A 125 12.41 -1.20 -9.80
CA GLN A 125 11.64 -1.00 -8.58
C GLN A 125 10.88 0.32 -8.66
N GLN A 126 9.60 0.28 -8.34
CA GLN A 126 8.83 1.48 -8.09
C GLN A 126 9.15 1.97 -6.68
N ILE A 127 9.75 3.16 -6.59
CA ILE A 127 10.19 3.76 -5.32
C ILE A 127 9.29 4.90 -4.85
N ASP A 128 8.28 5.29 -5.62
CA ASP A 128 7.28 6.28 -5.27
C ASP A 128 5.92 5.86 -5.88
N PRO A 129 4.90 5.62 -5.01
CA PRO A 129 4.99 5.48 -3.56
C PRO A 129 5.72 4.20 -3.12
N VAL A 130 6.16 4.16 -1.86
CA VAL A 130 6.69 2.96 -1.21
C VAL A 130 5.66 2.34 -0.28
N TYR A 131 5.74 1.02 -0.11
CA TYR A 131 4.95 0.29 0.86
C TYR A 131 5.79 -0.05 2.08
N VAL A 132 5.28 0.34 3.25
CA VAL A 132 5.88 0.02 4.55
C VAL A 132 5.04 -1.05 5.21
N ASN A 133 5.66 -2.18 5.54
CA ASN A 133 5.03 -3.25 6.31
C ASN A 133 5.51 -3.16 7.75
N PHE A 134 4.59 -3.20 8.71
CA PHE A 134 4.89 -3.27 10.12
C PHE A 134 3.95 -4.25 10.83
N THR A 135 4.45 -4.84 11.88
CA THR A 135 3.73 -5.86 12.63
C THR A 135 3.20 -5.29 13.93
N GLN A 136 2.01 -5.71 14.33
CA GLN A 136 1.38 -5.36 15.60
C GLN A 136 0.79 -6.61 16.24
N SER A 137 0.75 -6.65 17.57
CA SER A 137 0.10 -7.73 18.31
C SER A 137 -1.40 -7.81 17.93
N ALA A 138 -1.88 -9.00 17.64
CA ALA A 138 -3.30 -9.23 17.38
C ALA A 138 -4.17 -8.80 18.57
N ALA A 139 -3.69 -8.99 19.81
CA ALA A 139 -4.41 -8.57 21.00
C ALA A 139 -4.66 -7.06 21.03
N ASP A 140 -3.65 -6.25 20.69
CA ASP A 140 -3.77 -4.78 20.66
C ASP A 140 -4.73 -4.33 19.57
N VAL A 141 -4.69 -4.97 18.39
CA VAL A 141 -5.60 -4.70 17.27
C VAL A 141 -7.04 -4.99 17.69
N PHE A 142 -7.30 -6.11 18.37
CA PHE A 142 -8.62 -6.45 18.86
C PHE A 142 -9.12 -5.52 19.98
N GLN A 143 -8.26 -5.13 20.91
CA GLN A 143 -8.59 -4.16 21.94
C GLN A 143 -9.00 -2.81 21.35
N LEU A 144 -8.20 -2.32 20.40
CA LEU A 144 -8.48 -1.07 19.71
C LEU A 144 -9.81 -1.13 18.94
N ARG A 145 -10.07 -2.23 18.24
CA ARG A 145 -11.32 -2.44 17.51
C ARG A 145 -12.54 -2.38 18.44
N ARG A 146 -12.48 -3.09 19.58
CA ARG A 146 -13.54 -3.04 20.60
C ARG A 146 -13.73 -1.64 21.18
N ALA A 147 -12.65 -0.92 21.44
CA ALA A 147 -12.72 0.45 21.95
C ALA A 147 -13.32 1.44 20.93
N MET A 148 -13.11 1.21 19.63
CA MET A 148 -13.79 1.95 18.57
C MET A 148 -15.28 1.61 18.45
N GLU A 149 -15.62 0.33 18.54
CA GLU A 149 -17.00 -0.14 18.49
C GLU A 149 -17.82 0.37 19.68
N SER A 150 -17.21 0.51 20.87
CA SER A 150 -17.85 1.08 22.06
C SER A 150 -17.99 2.61 22.04
N GLY A 151 -17.52 3.29 21.00
CA GLY A 151 -17.60 4.76 20.87
C GLY A 151 -16.65 5.55 21.77
N GLN A 152 -15.75 4.88 22.50
CA GLN A 152 -14.76 5.54 23.36
C GLN A 152 -13.73 6.34 22.55
N PHE A 153 -13.49 5.94 21.29
CA PHE A 153 -12.56 6.56 20.40
C PHE A 153 -13.18 6.83 19.03
N LYS A 154 -12.91 7.99 18.46
CA LYS A 154 -13.21 8.29 17.06
C LYS A 154 -12.02 7.90 16.20
N ARG A 155 -12.28 7.36 14.99
CA ARG A 155 -11.22 7.11 14.01
C ARG A 155 -10.47 8.40 13.71
N ALA A 156 -9.15 8.40 13.88
CA ALA A 156 -8.32 9.48 13.39
C ALA A 156 -8.40 9.50 11.85
N GLY A 157 -8.67 10.66 11.26
CA GLY A 157 -8.68 10.81 9.80
C GLY A 157 -10.02 10.75 9.08
N GLY A 158 -11.16 10.84 9.79
CA GLY A 158 -12.47 11.12 9.15
C GLY A 158 -12.94 10.15 8.06
N GLY A 159 -12.60 8.86 8.15
CA GLY A 159 -13.08 7.83 7.22
C GLY A 159 -12.11 7.41 6.10
N GLN A 160 -10.98 8.07 5.92
CA GLN A 160 -9.96 7.75 4.90
C GLN A 160 -8.70 7.11 5.51
N GLY A 161 -8.80 5.99 6.19
CA GLY A 161 -7.63 5.26 6.73
C GLY A 161 -6.85 6.05 7.81
N ALA A 162 -6.17 5.33 8.71
CA ALA A 162 -5.33 5.97 9.72
C ALA A 162 -4.07 6.56 9.08
N SER A 163 -3.66 7.74 9.55
CA SER A 163 -2.39 8.35 9.16
C SER A 163 -1.24 7.65 9.86
N VAL A 164 -0.16 7.39 9.13
CA VAL A 164 1.06 6.76 9.63
C VAL A 164 2.21 7.73 9.47
N LYS A 165 2.85 8.11 10.57
CA LYS A 165 4.10 8.86 10.58
C LYS A 165 5.26 7.91 10.70
N LEU A 166 6.29 8.10 9.89
CA LEU A 166 7.48 7.28 9.90
C LEU A 166 8.61 7.96 10.67
N VAL A 167 9.30 7.19 11.47
CA VAL A 167 10.51 7.60 12.16
C VAL A 167 11.67 6.78 11.60
N LEU A 168 12.65 7.47 11.05
CA LEU A 168 13.86 6.90 10.47
C LEU A 168 14.76 6.32 11.55
N SER A 169 15.77 5.56 11.14
CA SER A 169 16.71 4.92 12.08
C SER A 169 17.55 5.91 12.90
N ASP A 170 17.74 7.13 12.38
CA ASP A 170 18.43 8.24 13.06
C ASP A 170 17.55 8.97 14.09
N GLY A 171 16.27 8.58 14.21
CA GLY A 171 15.30 9.21 15.08
C GLY A 171 14.56 10.40 14.47
N SER A 172 14.91 10.83 13.26
CA SER A 172 14.19 11.90 12.57
C SER A 172 12.81 11.43 12.08
N GLU A 173 11.86 12.35 12.03
CA GLU A 173 10.51 12.08 11.52
C GLU A 173 10.49 12.34 10.01
N TYR A 174 10.00 11.39 9.22
CA TYR A 174 9.85 11.56 7.78
C TYR A 174 8.74 12.57 7.47
N ALA A 175 9.02 13.50 6.56
CA ALA A 175 8.15 14.65 6.31
C ALA A 175 6.77 14.30 5.72
N GLN A 176 6.66 13.18 5.00
CA GLN A 176 5.42 12.75 4.37
C GLN A 176 4.70 11.72 5.23
N ALA A 177 3.44 11.96 5.53
CA ALA A 177 2.60 11.00 6.23
C ALA A 177 2.13 9.91 5.26
N GLY A 178 2.20 8.67 5.69
CA GLY A 178 1.65 7.54 4.98
C GLY A 178 0.17 7.33 5.29
N LYS A 179 -0.49 6.61 4.41
CA LYS A 179 -1.88 6.16 4.56
C LYS A 179 -1.90 4.66 4.84
N LEU A 180 -2.52 4.27 5.94
CA LEU A 180 -2.76 2.85 6.23
C LEU A 180 -3.75 2.30 5.21
N LEU A 181 -3.31 1.34 4.39
CA LEU A 181 -4.14 0.74 3.35
C LEU A 181 -4.93 -0.45 3.89
N PHE A 182 -4.25 -1.30 4.63
CA PHE A 182 -4.73 -2.63 4.90
C PHE A 182 -4.12 -3.19 6.19
N THR A 183 -4.95 -3.92 6.91
CA THR A 183 -4.53 -4.83 7.98
C THR A 183 -4.73 -6.23 7.43
N ASP A 184 -3.70 -7.05 7.44
CA ASP A 184 -3.86 -8.45 7.05
C ASP A 184 -4.96 -9.10 7.88
N LEU A 185 -5.79 -9.92 7.23
CA LEU A 185 -6.88 -10.63 7.90
C LEU A 185 -6.37 -11.89 8.63
N SER A 186 -5.11 -12.26 8.39
CA SER A 186 -4.47 -13.41 9.00
C SER A 186 -3.54 -12.99 10.14
N VAL A 187 -3.60 -13.73 11.22
CA VAL A 187 -2.65 -13.65 12.33
C VAL A 187 -1.57 -14.69 12.07
N ASP A 188 -0.31 -14.30 12.10
CA ASP A 188 0.80 -15.23 12.07
C ASP A 188 0.72 -16.14 13.32
N SER A 189 0.52 -17.42 13.12
CA SER A 189 0.30 -18.39 14.20
C SER A 189 1.53 -18.61 15.09
N THR A 190 2.71 -18.26 14.59
CA THR A 190 3.98 -18.43 15.32
C THR A 190 4.27 -17.24 16.23
N THR A 191 3.97 -16.03 15.75
CA THR A 191 4.30 -14.79 16.46
C THR A 191 3.09 -14.12 17.12
N GLY A 192 1.86 -14.51 16.75
CA GLY A 192 0.62 -13.86 17.19
C GLY A 192 0.46 -12.42 16.66
N GLN A 193 1.18 -12.06 15.61
CA GLN A 193 1.20 -10.72 15.04
C GLN A 193 0.34 -10.63 13.79
N VAL A 194 -0.14 -9.42 13.53
CA VAL A 194 -0.85 -9.02 12.31
C VAL A 194 0.02 -8.06 11.53
N THR A 195 0.11 -8.25 10.22
CA THR A 195 0.85 -7.34 9.33
C THR A 195 -0.05 -6.20 8.88
N LEU A 196 0.42 -4.99 9.07
CA LEU A 196 -0.19 -3.76 8.60
C LEU A 196 0.63 -3.22 7.42
N ARG A 197 -0.04 -2.69 6.41
CA ARG A 197 0.63 -2.05 5.26
C ARG A 197 0.19 -0.62 5.12
N ALA A 198 1.16 0.27 5.00
CA ALA A 198 0.93 1.67 4.67
C ALA A 198 1.59 2.02 3.35
N GLU A 199 0.92 2.87 2.57
CA GLU A 199 1.46 3.53 1.39
C GLU A 199 1.99 4.89 1.79
N VAL A 200 3.24 5.17 1.42
CA VAL A 200 3.93 6.39 1.80
C VAL A 200 4.51 7.05 0.55
N PRO A 201 4.16 8.31 0.28
CA PRO A 201 4.77 9.07 -0.82
C PRO A 201 6.28 9.22 -0.59
N ASN A 202 7.05 9.00 -1.65
CA ASN A 202 8.52 9.08 -1.59
C ASN A 202 9.11 9.85 -2.78
N PRO A 203 8.67 11.09 -3.02
CA PRO A 203 9.03 11.84 -4.23
C PRO A 203 10.53 12.15 -4.33
N LYS A 204 11.24 12.19 -3.21
CA LYS A 204 12.70 12.43 -3.19
C LYS A 204 13.53 11.15 -3.19
N GLY A 205 12.90 9.96 -3.12
CA GLY A 205 13.60 8.70 -3.07
C GLY A 205 14.43 8.47 -1.79
N GLU A 206 14.08 9.16 -0.69
CA GLU A 206 14.79 9.04 0.60
C GLU A 206 14.55 7.67 1.26
N LEU A 207 13.37 7.11 1.06
CA LEU A 207 13.03 5.78 1.54
C LEU A 207 13.47 4.73 0.54
N LEU A 208 14.43 3.90 0.93
CA LEU A 208 14.92 2.80 0.10
C LEU A 208 14.30 1.47 0.52
N PRO A 209 13.99 0.57 -0.42
CA PRO A 209 13.55 -0.78 -0.08
C PRO A 209 14.55 -1.50 0.81
N GLY A 210 14.05 -2.14 1.87
CA GLY A 210 14.87 -2.81 2.86
C GLY A 210 15.29 -1.97 4.06
N LEU A 211 14.95 -0.67 4.10
CA LEU A 211 15.17 0.16 5.28
C LEU A 211 14.28 -0.28 6.45
N TYR A 212 14.87 -0.32 7.65
CA TYR A 212 14.12 -0.50 8.88
C TYR A 212 13.57 0.86 9.36
N LEU A 213 12.25 0.91 9.57
CA LEU A 213 11.52 2.11 9.96
C LEU A 213 10.63 1.82 11.17
N ARG A 214 10.33 2.85 11.97
CA ARG A 214 9.31 2.78 13.01
C ARG A 214 8.08 3.54 12.56
N GLY A 215 6.91 2.89 12.57
CA GLY A 215 5.64 3.53 12.29
C GLY A 215 4.98 4.05 13.57
N ARG A 216 4.56 5.31 13.60
CA ARG A 216 3.64 5.86 14.59
C ARG A 216 2.27 5.99 13.95
N ILE A 217 1.31 5.25 14.47
CA ILE A 217 -0.07 5.28 13.96
C ILE A 217 -0.92 6.04 14.96
N GLU A 218 -1.57 7.09 14.50
CA GLU A 218 -2.63 7.75 15.26
C GLU A 218 -3.91 6.92 15.08
N GLN A 219 -4.12 5.98 16.00
CA GLN A 219 -5.22 5.03 15.90
C GLN A 219 -6.53 5.60 16.42
N ALA A 220 -6.47 6.51 17.40
CA ALA A 220 -7.64 7.06 18.04
C ALA A 220 -7.37 8.44 18.66
N GLN A 221 -8.37 9.30 18.60
CA GLN A 221 -8.39 10.58 19.32
C GLN A 221 -9.49 10.54 20.36
N ALA A 222 -9.15 10.79 21.62
CA ALA A 222 -10.13 10.99 22.66
C ALA A 222 -10.62 12.43 22.62
N SER A 223 -11.88 12.64 22.23
CA SER A 223 -12.53 13.95 22.32
C SER A 223 -12.82 14.23 23.79
N ASN A 224 -12.41 15.39 24.30
CA ASN A 224 -12.64 15.85 25.70
C ASN A 224 -11.85 15.08 26.79
N ALA A 225 -10.70 14.50 26.45
CA ALA A 225 -9.84 13.90 27.47
C ALA A 225 -9.18 14.98 28.35
N ILE A 226 -9.21 14.78 29.67
CA ILE A 226 -8.54 15.62 30.65
C ILE A 226 -7.20 14.97 31.00
N THR A 227 -6.11 15.72 30.96
CA THR A 227 -4.80 15.21 31.36
C THR A 227 -4.42 15.66 32.76
N LEU A 228 -4.07 14.72 33.64
CA LEU A 228 -3.62 14.99 35.00
C LEU A 228 -2.19 14.50 35.20
N PRO A 229 -1.37 15.18 36.05
CA PRO A 229 -0.11 14.64 36.52
C PRO A 229 -0.31 13.26 37.16
N GLN A 230 0.65 12.35 36.99
CA GLN A 230 0.51 10.97 37.50
C GLN A 230 0.22 10.91 38.99
N GLN A 231 0.80 11.81 39.78
CA GLN A 231 0.63 11.89 41.22
C GLN A 231 -0.76 12.32 41.68
N ALA A 232 -1.60 12.88 40.79
CA ALA A 232 -2.96 13.27 41.13
C ALA A 232 -3.94 12.09 41.18
N VAL A 233 -3.54 10.93 40.66
CA VAL A 233 -4.39 9.73 40.58
C VAL A 233 -3.90 8.70 41.60
N THR A 234 -4.79 8.28 42.46
CA THR A 234 -4.55 7.19 43.43
C THR A 234 -5.13 5.90 42.87
N ARG A 235 -4.28 4.89 42.68
CA ARG A 235 -4.69 3.57 42.22
C ARG A 235 -5.02 2.68 43.41
N THR A 236 -6.20 2.12 43.41
CA THR A 236 -6.63 1.17 44.44
C THR A 236 -7.17 -0.10 43.78
N GLN A 237 -7.34 -1.18 44.56
CA GLN A 237 -7.95 -2.41 44.07
C GLN A 237 -9.42 -2.22 43.64
N GLN A 238 -10.04 -1.14 44.09
CA GLN A 238 -11.45 -0.79 43.79
C GLN A 238 -11.57 0.15 42.58
N GLY A 239 -10.45 0.60 42.00
CA GLY A 239 -10.41 1.49 40.85
C GLY A 239 -9.47 2.69 41.03
N ASP A 240 -9.39 3.50 39.98
CA ASP A 240 -8.57 4.71 39.98
C ASP A 240 -9.43 5.88 40.51
N THR A 241 -8.87 6.63 41.47
CA THR A 241 -9.57 7.74 42.13
C THR A 241 -8.75 9.02 42.08
N VAL A 242 -9.45 10.14 42.07
CA VAL A 242 -8.88 11.49 42.18
C VAL A 242 -9.58 12.26 43.30
N SER A 243 -8.86 13.16 43.95
CA SER A 243 -9.40 14.06 44.93
C SER A 243 -9.83 15.40 44.30
N VAL A 244 -11.11 15.68 44.23
CA VAL A 244 -11.67 16.92 43.66
C VAL A 244 -11.99 17.89 44.78
N VAL A 245 -11.57 19.15 44.61
CA VAL A 245 -11.88 20.23 45.54
C VAL A 245 -13.10 20.99 45.06
N GLY A 246 -14.16 20.96 45.81
CA GLY A 246 -15.38 21.69 45.50
C GLY A 246 -15.24 23.21 45.69
N GLU A 247 -16.26 23.95 45.29
CA GLU A 247 -16.33 25.43 45.48
C GLU A 247 -16.37 25.81 46.94
N ASP A 248 -16.92 24.92 47.79
CA ASP A 248 -16.97 25.03 49.24
C ASP A 248 -15.64 24.69 49.95
N GLY A 249 -14.61 24.39 49.20
CA GLY A 249 -13.29 23.99 49.68
C GLY A 249 -13.24 22.56 50.23
N LYS A 250 -14.30 21.78 50.17
CA LYS A 250 -14.29 20.38 50.63
C LYS A 250 -13.67 19.47 49.57
N VAL A 251 -12.90 18.50 50.06
CA VAL A 251 -12.28 17.49 49.23
C VAL A 251 -13.16 16.24 49.15
N SER A 252 -13.49 15.82 47.96
CA SER A 252 -14.24 14.57 47.71
C SER A 252 -13.45 13.64 46.80
N GLN A 253 -13.46 12.36 47.12
CA GLN A 253 -12.88 11.35 46.24
C GLN A 253 -13.92 10.99 45.17
N ARG A 254 -13.41 10.89 43.92
CA ARG A 254 -14.19 10.51 42.74
C ARG A 254 -13.49 9.45 41.95
N THR A 255 -14.22 8.40 41.57
CA THR A 255 -13.69 7.36 40.68
C THR A 255 -13.59 7.92 39.25
N VAL A 256 -12.46 7.64 38.60
CA VAL A 256 -12.18 8.08 37.23
C VAL A 256 -11.76 6.88 36.38
N LYS A 257 -12.03 6.98 35.08
CA LYS A 257 -11.52 6.02 34.11
C LYS A 257 -10.29 6.63 33.45
N ILE A 258 -9.15 6.04 33.66
CA ILE A 258 -7.88 6.48 33.04
C ILE A 258 -7.51 5.57 31.87
N SER A 259 -6.81 6.15 30.92
CA SER A 259 -6.16 5.45 29.80
C SER A 259 -4.65 5.37 30.03
N ALA A 260 -3.88 5.09 28.99
CA ALA A 260 -2.42 5.03 29.06
C ALA A 260 -1.80 6.36 29.52
N ALA A 261 -0.71 6.28 30.27
CA ALA A 261 0.08 7.45 30.62
C ALA A 261 0.84 7.99 29.41
N GLN A 262 0.80 9.30 29.20
CA GLN A 262 1.54 9.99 28.16
C GLN A 262 2.29 11.18 28.76
N ASN A 263 3.59 11.29 28.50
CA ASN A 263 4.44 12.39 28.99
C ASN A 263 4.31 12.66 30.51
N ASN A 264 4.35 11.61 31.33
CA ASN A 264 4.20 11.67 32.78
C ASN A 264 2.82 12.18 33.27
N ARG A 265 1.80 12.09 32.44
CA ARG A 265 0.41 12.49 32.74
C ARG A 265 -0.53 11.33 32.41
N TRP A 266 -1.57 11.14 33.25
CA TRP A 266 -2.68 10.25 32.96
C TRP A 266 -3.72 10.95 32.09
N VAL A 267 -4.20 10.25 31.10
CA VAL A 267 -5.36 10.68 30.29
C VAL A 267 -6.63 10.14 30.96
N VAL A 268 -7.45 11.05 31.48
CA VAL A 268 -8.76 10.72 32.10
C VAL A 268 -9.81 10.80 31.01
N LEU A 269 -10.51 9.68 30.80
CA LEU A 269 -11.55 9.54 29.76
C LEU A 269 -12.95 9.85 30.32
N ASP A 270 -13.16 9.59 31.63
CA ASP A 270 -14.45 9.76 32.27
C ASP A 270 -14.30 10.02 33.77
N GLY A 271 -15.26 10.68 34.37
CA GLY A 271 -15.30 10.95 35.82
C GLY A 271 -14.92 12.38 36.23
N LEU A 272 -14.42 13.23 35.29
CA LEU A 272 -14.08 14.62 35.53
C LEU A 272 -14.72 15.56 34.51
N LYS A 273 -14.94 16.80 34.91
CA LYS A 273 -15.40 17.88 34.04
C LYS A 273 -14.30 18.95 33.88
N ALA A 274 -14.25 19.59 32.73
CA ALA A 274 -13.33 20.70 32.51
C ALA A 274 -13.62 21.84 33.50
N GLY A 275 -12.55 22.40 34.12
CA GLY A 275 -12.64 23.46 35.11
C GLY A 275 -12.69 22.99 36.56
N GLU A 276 -12.87 21.72 36.85
CA GLU A 276 -12.79 21.18 38.21
C GLU A 276 -11.36 21.24 38.76
N LYS A 277 -11.24 21.57 40.04
CA LYS A 277 -9.94 21.63 40.73
C LYS A 277 -9.59 20.26 41.29
N VAL A 278 -8.52 19.67 40.81
CA VAL A 278 -8.02 18.36 41.25
C VAL A 278 -6.78 18.54 42.12
N MET A 279 -6.75 17.86 43.23
CA MET A 279 -5.60 17.88 44.16
C MET A 279 -4.48 17.04 43.55
N VAL A 280 -3.30 17.65 43.44
CA VAL A 280 -2.09 17.03 42.85
C VAL A 280 -1.06 16.71 43.92
N ASP A 281 -1.04 17.49 45.03
CA ASP A 281 -0.09 17.33 46.14
C ASP A 281 -0.78 17.70 47.45
N GLY A 282 -0.15 17.36 48.60
CA GLY A 282 -0.64 17.70 49.94
C GLY A 282 -1.51 16.63 50.58
N PHE A 283 -1.60 15.41 50.04
CA PHE A 283 -2.42 14.31 50.55
C PHE A 283 -2.11 13.98 52.03
N GLN A 284 -0.87 14.04 52.45
CA GLN A 284 -0.48 13.82 53.83
C GLN A 284 -1.06 14.88 54.79
N LYS A 285 -1.03 16.13 54.39
CA LYS A 285 -1.61 17.23 55.19
C LYS A 285 -3.13 17.08 55.31
N LEU A 286 -3.80 16.63 54.25
CA LEU A 286 -5.24 16.37 54.29
C LEU A 286 -5.61 15.28 55.32
N GLN A 287 -4.79 14.24 55.44
CA GLN A 287 -5.02 13.15 56.39
C GLN A 287 -4.90 13.57 57.86
N MET A 288 -4.18 14.66 58.15
CA MET A 288 -4.04 15.23 59.48
C MET A 288 -5.16 16.17 59.90
N LEU A 289 -6.02 16.55 58.96
CA LEU A 289 -7.16 17.44 59.21
C LEU A 289 -8.45 16.62 59.53
N PRO A 290 -9.32 17.16 60.38
CA PRO A 290 -10.64 16.53 60.64
C PRO A 290 -11.39 16.37 59.30
N PRO A 291 -12.17 15.27 59.15
CA PRO A 291 -12.98 15.04 57.94
C PRO A 291 -13.91 16.22 57.65
N GLY A 292 -13.89 16.70 56.41
CA GLY A 292 -14.77 17.81 55.97
C GLY A 292 -14.19 19.20 56.21
N THR A 293 -12.94 19.36 56.67
CA THR A 293 -12.28 20.66 56.82
C THR A 293 -12.05 21.27 55.44
N PRO A 294 -12.51 22.52 55.19
CA PRO A 294 -12.26 23.20 53.92
C PRO A 294 -10.82 23.50 53.70
N VAL A 295 -10.28 23.20 52.50
CA VAL A 295 -8.91 23.47 52.06
C VAL A 295 -8.89 24.62 51.10
N LYS A 296 -7.82 25.40 51.12
CA LYS A 296 -7.59 26.49 50.15
C LYS A 296 -6.68 25.98 49.03
N PRO A 297 -7.19 25.77 47.80
CA PRO A 297 -6.40 25.30 46.70
C PRO A 297 -5.40 26.37 46.24
N VAL A 298 -4.14 25.93 46.02
CA VAL A 298 -3.08 26.75 45.45
C VAL A 298 -2.68 26.13 44.12
N PRO A 299 -2.44 26.91 43.06
CA PRO A 299 -1.99 26.37 41.78
C PRO A 299 -0.72 25.53 41.94
N TRP A 300 -0.78 24.28 41.47
CA TRP A 300 0.37 23.38 41.49
C TRP A 300 1.32 23.73 40.34
N GLN A 301 2.63 23.76 40.64
CA GLN A 301 3.70 23.95 39.66
C GLN A 301 4.52 22.67 39.54
N ALA A 302 4.78 22.23 38.30
CA ALA A 302 5.61 21.07 38.07
C ALA A 302 7.06 21.33 38.56
N PRO A 303 7.71 20.36 39.19
CA PRO A 303 9.12 20.49 39.59
C PRO A 303 9.96 20.83 38.34
N GLY A 304 10.72 21.94 38.43
CA GLY A 304 11.58 22.41 37.33
C GLY A 304 11.00 23.52 36.43
N THR A 305 9.77 24.00 36.66
CA THR A 305 9.24 25.16 35.96
C THR A 305 9.58 26.44 36.76
N PRO A 306 10.29 27.44 36.18
CA PRO A 306 10.54 28.71 36.87
C PRO A 306 9.22 29.41 37.20
N ALA A 307 9.17 30.01 38.41
CA ALA A 307 7.98 30.73 38.86
C ALA A 307 7.68 31.91 37.92
N PRO A 308 6.42 32.13 37.51
CA PRO A 308 6.05 33.35 36.79
C PRO A 308 6.18 34.56 37.76
N GLY A 309 7.22 35.37 37.61
CA GLY A 309 7.37 36.59 38.37
C GLY A 309 8.72 36.88 39.03
N ALA A 310 9.83 36.35 38.50
CA ALA A 310 11.17 36.82 38.84
C ALA A 310 11.83 37.38 37.57
N ALA A 311 11.49 38.61 37.25
CA ALA A 311 12.23 39.50 36.37
C ALA A 311 12.22 40.87 37.02
#